data_b70c7f78f98498ad4d94d64836b75544
#
_entry.id   b70c7f78f98498ad4d94d64836b75544
#
_cell.length_a   1.000
_cell.length_b   1.000
_cell.length_c   1.000
_cell.angle_alpha   90.00
_cell.angle_beta   90.00
_cell.angle_gamma   90.00
#
_symmetry.space_group_name_H-M   'P 1'
#
loop_
_entity.id
_entity.type
_entity.pdbx_description
1 polymer ?
#
loop_
_entity_poly.entity_id
_entity_poly.type
_entity_poly.pdbx_seq_one_letter_code
_entity_poly.pdbx_strand_id
1 'polypeptide(L)'
;AVDMWEPLKRSLGKKRREISKDQIDLITEVYAAFAPGSKTLYSEKRKTDCKIECRIFDREEFLYKEWAVYQPLQRRGVINAEAIEALRTSTYFTANSNLYNESELAELEETNPRDAKSEKKYQKYKRGKVFIDAVLAALETHQSDKVYMDFALFQSAVKDIIKDVEGYTDSRLKGIVMEMSVIDKTAVVQKDRKGNIIVDPTTKDTEIIRLNQDVQAYFETEVLPHVPDAIWAYEFDPKKAVSAQNRERLGAEFPFTRYFYEYKAPESADDLLAQFVDIEKELSRKIADLIGGAQ
;
A
#
# COMPACT_ATOMS: atom_id res chain seq x y z
N ALA A 1 18.78 23.78 -3.73
CA ALA A 1 17.47 24.17 -4.31
C ALA A 1 17.64 25.33 -5.28
N VAL A 2 16.92 25.31 -6.38
CA VAL A 2 17.07 26.33 -7.44
C VAL A 2 15.68 26.82 -7.87
N ASP A 3 15.37 28.09 -7.61
CA ASP A 3 14.24 28.81 -8.22
C ASP A 3 14.75 29.79 -9.28
N MET A 4 15.37 29.26 -10.33
CA MET A 4 15.97 30.03 -11.41
C MET A 4 15.32 29.70 -12.74
N TRP A 5 14.49 30.61 -13.26
CA TRP A 5 13.86 30.48 -14.57
C TRP A 5 13.36 31.83 -15.08
N GLU A 6 13.22 31.93 -16.40
CA GLU A 6 12.65 33.06 -17.07
C GLU A 6 11.47 32.64 -17.94
N PRO A 7 10.42 33.48 -18.09
CA PRO A 7 9.35 33.19 -19.02
C PRO A 7 9.84 33.32 -20.47
N LEU A 8 9.49 32.36 -21.31
CA LEU A 8 9.72 32.45 -22.76
C LEU A 8 8.81 33.53 -23.37
N LYS A 9 9.35 34.35 -24.29
CA LYS A 9 8.59 35.31 -25.07
C LYS A 9 7.51 34.66 -25.96
N ARG A 10 7.78 33.45 -26.44
CA ARG A 10 6.84 32.62 -27.21
C ARG A 10 6.90 31.18 -26.71
N SER A 11 5.74 30.54 -26.55
CA SER A 11 5.67 29.14 -26.19
C SER A 11 6.25 28.27 -27.32
N LEU A 12 7.22 27.40 -27.00
CA LEU A 12 7.72 26.34 -27.87
C LEU A 12 7.03 25.03 -27.50
N GLY A 13 5.85 24.81 -28.04
CA GLY A 13 5.01 23.68 -27.68
C GLY A 13 4.61 23.74 -26.20
N LYS A 14 5.00 22.72 -25.39
CA LYS A 14 4.73 22.67 -23.94
C LYS A 14 5.72 23.47 -23.07
N LYS A 15 6.83 23.96 -23.64
CA LYS A 15 7.83 24.74 -22.91
C LYS A 15 7.38 26.19 -22.73
N ARG A 16 7.27 26.63 -21.48
CA ARG A 16 6.89 27.99 -21.10
C ARG A 16 7.98 28.75 -20.35
N ARG A 17 9.06 28.05 -19.97
CA ARG A 17 10.13 28.55 -19.12
C ARG A 17 11.50 28.18 -19.72
N GLU A 18 12.48 29.03 -19.48
CA GLU A 18 13.88 28.82 -19.84
C GLU A 18 14.77 29.20 -18.65
N ILE A 19 15.98 28.70 -18.61
CA ILE A 19 17.02 29.17 -17.70
C ILE A 19 17.91 30.09 -18.52
N SER A 20 18.07 31.35 -18.07
CA SER A 20 18.92 32.31 -18.76
C SER A 20 20.40 31.98 -18.61
N LYS A 21 21.25 32.60 -19.44
CA LYS A 21 22.69 32.38 -19.35
C LYS A 21 23.25 32.80 -18.00
N ASP A 22 22.85 33.96 -17.49
CA ASP A 22 23.29 34.46 -16.17
C ASP A 22 22.86 33.54 -15.03
N GLN A 23 21.68 32.95 -15.15
CA GLN A 23 21.20 31.95 -14.20
C GLN A 23 22.02 30.64 -14.28
N ILE A 24 22.36 30.18 -15.49
CA ILE A 24 23.24 29.01 -15.69
C ILE A 24 24.62 29.27 -15.10
N ASP A 25 25.20 30.42 -15.37
CA ASP A 25 26.52 30.81 -14.88
C ASP A 25 26.53 30.84 -13.33
N LEU A 26 25.51 31.41 -12.71
CA LEU A 26 25.37 31.43 -11.25
C LEU A 26 25.17 30.02 -10.66
N ILE A 27 24.36 29.18 -11.28
CA ILE A 27 24.17 27.78 -10.85
C ILE A 27 25.50 27.04 -10.91
N THR A 28 26.25 27.22 -11.99
CA THR A 28 27.56 26.58 -12.19
C THR A 28 28.57 27.06 -11.16
N GLU A 29 28.60 28.37 -10.89
CA GLU A 29 29.49 28.96 -9.88
C GLU A 29 29.19 28.38 -8.47
N VAL A 30 27.91 28.37 -8.07
CA VAL A 30 27.51 27.83 -6.77
C VAL A 30 27.81 26.34 -6.64
N TYR A 31 27.62 25.57 -7.71
CA TYR A 31 27.96 24.15 -7.73
C TYR A 31 29.46 23.91 -7.62
N ALA A 32 30.27 24.68 -8.39
CA ALA A 32 31.72 24.53 -8.39
C ALA A 32 32.37 24.98 -7.06
N ALA A 33 31.77 25.95 -6.38
CA ALA A 33 32.27 26.43 -5.09
C ALA A 33 32.24 25.37 -4.00
N PHE A 34 31.36 24.36 -4.11
CA PHE A 34 31.16 23.28 -3.13
C PHE A 34 31.10 23.83 -1.69
N ALA A 35 30.31 24.87 -1.48
CA ALA A 35 30.15 25.53 -0.19
C ALA A 35 28.65 25.75 0.12
N PRO A 36 28.22 25.60 1.38
CA PRO A 36 26.85 25.91 1.77
C PRO A 36 26.60 27.42 1.67
N GLY A 37 25.38 27.81 1.31
CA GLY A 37 24.98 29.19 1.24
C GLY A 37 23.86 29.43 0.24
N SER A 38 23.44 30.70 0.14
CA SER A 38 22.43 31.11 -0.81
C SER A 38 22.89 32.31 -1.62
N LYS A 39 22.51 32.34 -2.90
CA LYS A 39 22.72 33.51 -3.77
C LYS A 39 21.39 33.86 -4.44
N THR A 40 21.24 35.12 -4.80
CA THR A 40 20.08 35.65 -5.52
C THR A 40 20.50 36.32 -6.80
N LEU A 41 19.64 36.28 -7.78
CA LEU A 41 19.76 36.99 -9.04
C LEU A 41 18.40 37.60 -9.37
N TYR A 42 18.37 38.90 -9.59
CA TYR A 42 17.13 39.59 -9.96
C TYR A 42 16.71 39.25 -11.40
N SER A 43 15.46 38.83 -11.56
CA SER A 43 14.88 38.58 -12.87
C SER A 43 14.05 39.76 -13.32
N GLU A 44 14.51 40.47 -14.34
CA GLU A 44 13.79 41.59 -14.94
C GLU A 44 12.44 41.20 -15.56
N LYS A 45 12.36 39.97 -16.11
CA LYS A 45 11.12 39.46 -16.72
C LYS A 45 10.09 39.05 -15.68
N ARG A 46 10.52 38.47 -14.55
CA ARG A 46 9.65 38.06 -13.43
C ARG A 46 9.41 39.19 -12.43
N LYS A 47 10.25 40.23 -12.44
CA LYS A 47 10.29 41.33 -11.46
C LYS A 47 10.42 40.80 -10.02
N THR A 48 11.26 39.82 -9.83
CA THR A 48 11.48 39.19 -8.53
C THR A 48 12.89 38.60 -8.45
N ASP A 49 13.38 38.42 -7.22
CA ASP A 49 14.62 37.72 -6.97
C ASP A 49 14.45 36.22 -7.20
N CYS A 50 15.37 35.67 -7.98
CA CYS A 50 15.53 34.24 -8.16
C CYS A 50 16.58 33.74 -7.18
N LYS A 51 16.27 32.72 -6.39
CA LYS A 51 17.14 32.20 -5.33
C LYS A 51 17.75 30.86 -5.72
N ILE A 52 19.04 30.69 -5.43
CA ILE A 52 19.69 29.38 -5.36
C ILE A 52 20.22 29.17 -3.94
N GLU A 53 19.92 28.02 -3.37
CA GLU A 53 20.42 27.60 -2.07
C GLU A 53 21.19 26.30 -2.20
N CYS A 54 22.42 26.29 -1.69
CA CYS A 54 23.29 25.12 -1.62
C CYS A 54 23.44 24.66 -0.19
N ARG A 55 23.22 23.38 0.05
CA ARG A 55 23.50 22.69 1.31
C ARG A 55 24.37 21.49 1.02
N ILE A 56 25.27 21.17 1.91
CA ILE A 56 26.17 20.02 1.81
C ILE A 56 25.76 19.06 2.92
N PHE A 57 25.64 17.80 2.57
CA PHE A 57 25.24 16.74 3.45
C PHE A 57 26.23 15.58 3.37
N ASP A 58 26.38 14.83 4.45
CA ASP A 58 27.10 13.58 4.40
C ASP A 58 26.31 12.56 3.56
N ARG A 59 27.03 11.73 2.82
CA ARG A 59 26.45 10.71 1.95
C ARG A 59 25.47 9.81 2.71
N GLU A 60 25.78 9.46 3.94
CA GLU A 60 25.03 8.54 4.79
C GLU A 60 23.66 9.11 5.19
N GLU A 61 23.48 10.43 5.13
CA GLU A 61 22.20 11.07 5.46
C GLU A 61 21.08 10.74 4.47
N PHE A 62 21.43 10.38 3.24
CA PHE A 62 20.49 9.99 2.19
C PHE A 62 20.34 8.49 2.05
N LEU A 63 21.17 7.71 2.73
CA LEU A 63 21.10 6.26 2.69
C LEU A 63 20.15 5.75 3.75
N TYR A 64 19.32 4.79 3.38
CA TYR A 64 18.37 4.14 4.26
C TYR A 64 18.32 2.64 4.04
N LYS A 65 17.78 1.94 5.03
CA LYS A 65 17.42 0.53 4.96
C LYS A 65 15.90 0.42 4.99
N GLU A 66 15.35 -0.43 4.13
CA GLU A 66 13.93 -0.78 4.17
C GLU A 66 13.71 -1.96 5.11
N TRP A 67 12.76 -1.81 6.02
CA TRP A 67 12.29 -2.85 6.92
C TRP A 67 10.83 -3.14 6.67
N ALA A 68 10.48 -4.41 6.55
CA ALA A 68 9.09 -4.82 6.48
C ALA A 68 8.50 -4.93 7.87
N VAL A 69 7.32 -4.36 8.05
CA VAL A 69 6.53 -4.41 9.27
C VAL A 69 5.27 -5.20 9.01
N TYR A 70 4.96 -6.11 9.93
CA TYR A 70 3.77 -6.94 9.87
C TYR A 70 3.08 -6.95 11.21
N GLN A 71 1.81 -7.35 11.22
CA GLN A 71 1.10 -7.71 12.43
C GLN A 71 0.93 -9.24 12.54
N PRO A 72 0.80 -9.79 13.74
CA PRO A 72 0.53 -11.21 13.92
C PRO A 72 -0.76 -11.63 13.24
N LEU A 73 -0.76 -12.81 12.64
CA LEU A 73 -1.98 -13.41 12.12
C LEU A 73 -2.84 -13.94 13.27
N GLN A 74 -4.02 -13.37 13.41
CA GLN A 74 -5.00 -13.71 14.43
C GLN A 74 -6.36 -13.90 13.77
N ARG A 75 -6.93 -15.07 13.90
CA ARG A 75 -8.22 -15.41 13.28
C ARG A 75 -9.06 -16.20 14.27
N ARG A 76 -10.35 -15.90 14.29
CA ARG A 76 -11.35 -16.72 14.99
C ARG A 76 -12.21 -17.46 13.97
N GLY A 77 -12.72 -18.62 14.35
CA GLY A 77 -13.63 -19.41 13.53
C GLY A 77 -14.87 -19.82 14.30
N VAL A 78 -15.92 -20.09 13.55
CA VAL A 78 -17.19 -20.62 14.07
C VAL A 78 -17.77 -21.59 13.05
N ILE A 79 -18.52 -22.61 13.51
CA ILE A 79 -19.18 -23.59 12.63
C ILE A 79 -20.69 -23.38 12.73
N ASN A 80 -21.17 -22.18 12.44
CA ASN A 80 -22.59 -21.84 12.45
C ASN A 80 -23.17 -21.74 11.03
N ALA A 81 -24.46 -21.56 10.93
CA ALA A 81 -25.17 -21.47 9.65
C ALA A 81 -24.62 -20.35 8.74
N GLU A 82 -24.27 -19.20 9.32
CA GLU A 82 -23.73 -18.07 8.58
C GLU A 82 -22.36 -18.38 7.97
N ALA A 83 -21.45 -18.98 8.74
CA ALA A 83 -20.13 -19.37 8.27
C ALA A 83 -20.19 -20.48 7.20
N ILE A 84 -21.13 -21.41 7.32
CA ILE A 84 -21.37 -22.47 6.32
C ILE A 84 -21.94 -21.87 5.03
N GLU A 85 -22.84 -20.91 5.11
CA GLU A 85 -23.39 -20.24 3.94
C GLU A 85 -22.33 -19.35 3.25
N ALA A 86 -21.48 -18.66 4.02
CA ALA A 86 -20.33 -17.94 3.49
C ALA A 86 -19.36 -18.88 2.76
N LEU A 87 -19.10 -20.08 3.32
CA LEU A 87 -18.29 -21.09 2.65
C LEU A 87 -18.95 -21.60 1.36
N ARG A 88 -20.27 -21.86 1.39
CA ARG A 88 -21.07 -22.32 0.23
C ARG A 88 -20.95 -21.37 -0.95
N THR A 89 -21.04 -20.07 -0.69
CA THR A 89 -21.00 -19.01 -1.72
C THR A 89 -19.60 -18.51 -2.02
N SER A 90 -18.57 -18.99 -1.30
CA SER A 90 -17.18 -18.56 -1.47
C SER A 90 -16.63 -18.90 -2.87
N THR A 91 -15.69 -18.10 -3.35
CA THR A 91 -14.97 -18.40 -4.60
C THR A 91 -14.17 -19.71 -4.50
N TYR A 92 -13.83 -20.12 -3.29
CA TYR A 92 -13.16 -21.40 -3.05
C TYR A 92 -14.04 -22.60 -3.43
N PHE A 93 -15.36 -22.51 -3.19
CA PHE A 93 -16.33 -23.57 -3.53
C PHE A 93 -17.02 -23.36 -4.87
N THR A 94 -17.04 -22.15 -5.43
CA THR A 94 -17.78 -21.87 -6.68
C THR A 94 -16.89 -21.67 -7.91
N ALA A 95 -15.66 -21.18 -7.73
CA ALA A 95 -14.78 -20.75 -8.82
C ALA A 95 -13.32 -21.26 -8.70
N ASN A 96 -13.08 -22.36 -7.99
CA ASN A 96 -11.75 -22.93 -7.80
C ASN A 96 -11.40 -23.94 -8.90
N SER A 97 -10.57 -23.55 -9.86
CA SER A 97 -10.13 -24.41 -10.96
C SER A 97 -9.43 -25.71 -10.53
N ASN A 98 -8.93 -25.81 -9.29
CA ASN A 98 -8.32 -27.01 -8.74
C ASN A 98 -9.31 -27.96 -8.04
N LEU A 99 -10.49 -27.47 -7.69
CA LEU A 99 -11.53 -28.21 -6.98
C LEU A 99 -12.80 -28.29 -7.81
N TYR A 100 -13.46 -27.17 -8.03
CA TYR A 100 -14.74 -27.02 -8.71
C TYR A 100 -14.89 -25.62 -9.25
N ASN A 101 -15.39 -25.50 -10.47
CA ASN A 101 -15.74 -24.23 -11.07
C ASN A 101 -17.10 -24.40 -11.75
N GLU A 102 -18.09 -23.70 -11.23
CA GLU A 102 -19.48 -23.83 -11.65
C GLU A 102 -19.70 -23.41 -13.11
N SER A 103 -19.19 -22.26 -13.49
CA SER A 103 -19.32 -21.75 -14.87
C SER A 103 -18.64 -22.67 -15.89
N GLU A 104 -17.41 -23.12 -15.58
CA GLU A 104 -16.69 -24.01 -16.47
C GLU A 104 -17.31 -25.43 -16.53
N LEU A 105 -17.93 -25.89 -15.44
CA LEU A 105 -18.66 -27.16 -15.48
C LEU A 105 -19.88 -27.06 -16.40
N ALA A 106 -20.65 -25.96 -16.31
CA ALA A 106 -21.79 -25.73 -17.19
C ALA A 106 -21.39 -25.72 -18.67
N GLU A 107 -20.30 -25.00 -19.01
CA GLU A 107 -19.76 -25.00 -20.38
C GLU A 107 -19.33 -26.40 -20.86
N LEU A 108 -18.72 -27.19 -19.97
CA LEU A 108 -18.32 -28.56 -20.26
C LEU A 108 -19.53 -29.49 -20.42
N GLU A 109 -20.64 -29.25 -19.74
CA GLU A 109 -21.88 -30.02 -19.88
C GLU A 109 -22.55 -29.80 -21.24
N GLU A 110 -22.49 -28.58 -21.76
CA GLU A 110 -22.99 -28.23 -23.08
C GLU A 110 -22.13 -28.79 -24.24
N THR A 111 -20.84 -29.06 -23.95
CA THR A 111 -19.89 -29.55 -24.97
C THR A 111 -19.97 -31.05 -25.13
N ASN A 112 -20.45 -31.53 -26.31
CA ASN A 112 -20.48 -32.97 -26.61
C ASN A 112 -20.24 -33.21 -28.11
N PRO A 113 -19.25 -34.06 -28.54
CA PRO A 113 -18.31 -34.82 -27.70
C PRO A 113 -17.19 -33.94 -27.11
N ARG A 114 -16.67 -34.32 -25.96
CA ARG A 114 -15.51 -33.67 -25.32
C ARG A 114 -14.22 -34.32 -25.80
N ASP A 115 -13.18 -33.50 -25.92
CA ASP A 115 -11.82 -34.04 -26.06
C ASP A 115 -11.33 -34.67 -24.74
N ALA A 116 -10.23 -35.42 -24.79
CA ALA A 116 -9.70 -36.13 -23.61
C ALA A 116 -9.31 -35.20 -22.45
N LYS A 117 -8.91 -33.94 -22.73
CA LYS A 117 -8.54 -32.96 -21.72
C LYS A 117 -9.80 -32.38 -21.04
N SER A 118 -10.79 -32.05 -21.82
CA SER A 118 -12.09 -31.52 -21.36
C SER A 118 -12.85 -32.60 -20.57
N GLU A 119 -12.83 -33.84 -20.98
CA GLU A 119 -13.43 -34.95 -20.23
C GLU A 119 -12.74 -35.17 -18.87
N LYS A 120 -11.41 -35.11 -18.82
CA LYS A 120 -10.66 -35.21 -17.57
C LYS A 120 -11.01 -34.09 -16.62
N LYS A 121 -11.19 -32.83 -17.14
CA LYS A 121 -11.57 -31.65 -16.36
C LYS A 121 -13.02 -31.78 -15.87
N TYR A 122 -13.92 -32.24 -16.70
CA TYR A 122 -15.31 -32.49 -16.34
C TYR A 122 -15.43 -33.49 -15.19
N GLN A 123 -14.75 -34.64 -15.27
CA GLN A 123 -14.74 -35.66 -14.20
C GLN A 123 -14.12 -35.10 -12.89
N LYS A 124 -13.11 -34.27 -12.99
CA LYS A 124 -12.52 -33.59 -11.85
C LYS A 124 -13.54 -32.68 -11.12
N TYR A 125 -14.27 -31.85 -11.88
CA TYR A 125 -15.25 -30.94 -11.30
C TYR A 125 -16.47 -31.68 -10.74
N LYS A 126 -16.93 -32.72 -11.38
CA LYS A 126 -17.98 -33.57 -10.81
C LYS A 126 -17.60 -34.18 -9.45
N ARG A 127 -16.39 -34.71 -9.34
CA ARG A 127 -15.88 -35.22 -8.05
C ARG A 127 -15.69 -34.07 -7.03
N GLY A 128 -15.27 -32.89 -7.51
CA GLY A 128 -15.17 -31.70 -6.68
C GLY A 128 -16.51 -31.28 -6.10
N LYS A 129 -17.58 -31.28 -6.91
CA LYS A 129 -18.93 -30.97 -6.45
C LYS A 129 -19.43 -31.97 -5.39
N VAL A 130 -19.27 -33.26 -5.61
CA VAL A 130 -19.63 -34.31 -4.66
C VAL A 130 -18.91 -34.09 -3.31
N PHE A 131 -17.61 -33.78 -3.36
CA PHE A 131 -16.85 -33.44 -2.15
C PHE A 131 -17.42 -32.20 -1.43
N ILE A 132 -17.73 -31.12 -2.17
CA ILE A 132 -18.30 -29.90 -1.60
C ILE A 132 -19.65 -30.18 -0.92
N ASP A 133 -20.55 -30.88 -1.60
CA ASP A 133 -21.88 -31.21 -1.07
C ASP A 133 -21.76 -32.07 0.20
N ALA A 134 -20.84 -33.04 0.22
CA ALA A 134 -20.59 -33.89 1.39
C ALA A 134 -19.97 -33.10 2.57
N VAL A 135 -19.04 -32.17 2.31
CA VAL A 135 -18.46 -31.30 3.34
C VAL A 135 -19.53 -30.39 3.94
N LEU A 136 -20.37 -29.75 3.12
CA LEU A 136 -21.43 -28.88 3.60
C LEU A 136 -22.43 -29.65 4.47
N ALA A 137 -22.87 -30.82 4.04
CA ALA A 137 -23.78 -31.67 4.83
C ALA A 137 -23.16 -32.10 6.17
N ALA A 138 -21.86 -32.45 6.18
CA ALA A 138 -21.17 -32.80 7.41
C ALA A 138 -21.07 -31.62 8.38
N LEU A 139 -20.76 -30.42 7.89
CA LEU A 139 -20.71 -29.19 8.70
C LEU A 139 -22.08 -28.77 9.22
N GLU A 140 -23.13 -28.86 8.40
CA GLU A 140 -24.51 -28.59 8.78
C GLU A 140 -25.01 -29.50 9.94
N THR A 141 -24.58 -30.75 9.92
CA THR A 141 -24.92 -31.70 11.01
C THR A 141 -24.23 -31.37 12.34
N HIS A 142 -23.09 -30.68 12.28
CA HIS A 142 -22.25 -30.35 13.44
C HIS A 142 -22.25 -28.85 13.76
N GLN A 143 -23.29 -28.11 13.38
CA GLN A 143 -23.40 -26.71 13.69
C GLN A 143 -23.33 -26.40 15.18
N SER A 144 -22.61 -25.31 15.50
CA SER A 144 -22.50 -24.83 16.87
C SER A 144 -22.11 -23.34 16.86
N ASP A 145 -22.70 -22.58 17.77
CA ASP A 145 -22.35 -21.17 17.98
C ASP A 145 -21.04 -20.99 18.79
N LYS A 146 -20.35 -22.09 19.06
CA LYS A 146 -19.04 -22.03 19.72
C LYS A 146 -18.03 -21.27 18.89
N VAL A 147 -17.54 -20.17 19.46
CA VAL A 147 -16.47 -19.38 18.87
C VAL A 147 -15.11 -19.96 19.27
N TYR A 148 -14.29 -20.25 18.30
CA TYR A 148 -12.92 -20.70 18.50
C TYR A 148 -11.97 -19.51 18.33
N MET A 149 -11.45 -19.00 19.45
CA MET A 149 -10.46 -17.92 19.46
C MET A 149 -9.04 -18.43 19.12
N ASP A 150 -8.82 -19.72 19.19
CA ASP A 150 -7.59 -20.39 18.74
C ASP A 150 -7.84 -21.07 17.39
N PHE A 151 -7.17 -20.56 16.36
CA PHE A 151 -7.31 -21.05 14.99
C PHE A 151 -6.87 -22.51 14.82
N ALA A 152 -5.89 -22.99 15.59
CA ALA A 152 -5.45 -24.39 15.53
C ALA A 152 -6.52 -25.33 16.08
N LEU A 153 -7.20 -24.92 17.17
CA LEU A 153 -8.36 -25.66 17.70
C LEU A 153 -9.54 -25.63 16.75
N PHE A 154 -9.79 -24.49 16.08
CA PHE A 154 -10.81 -24.40 15.05
C PHE A 154 -10.51 -25.35 13.88
N GLN A 155 -9.28 -25.32 13.38
CA GLN A 155 -8.84 -26.21 12.29
C GLN A 155 -8.99 -27.71 12.69
N SER A 156 -8.64 -28.06 13.92
CA SER A 156 -8.80 -29.42 14.42
C SER A 156 -10.28 -29.82 14.47
N ALA A 157 -11.14 -28.96 14.96
CA ALA A 157 -12.58 -29.21 15.03
C ALA A 157 -13.20 -29.44 13.64
N VAL A 158 -12.88 -28.59 12.67
CA VAL A 158 -13.33 -28.78 11.28
C VAL A 158 -12.74 -30.06 10.67
N LYS A 159 -11.46 -30.33 10.92
CA LYS A 159 -10.83 -31.57 10.48
C LYS A 159 -11.57 -32.83 10.97
N ASP A 160 -11.90 -32.87 12.25
CA ASP A 160 -12.59 -34.03 12.84
C ASP A 160 -13.97 -34.28 12.21
N ILE A 161 -14.64 -33.21 11.74
CA ILE A 161 -15.92 -33.33 11.02
C ILE A 161 -15.77 -33.85 9.60
N ILE A 162 -14.73 -33.41 8.88
CA ILE A 162 -14.64 -33.68 7.42
C ILE A 162 -13.56 -34.67 7.00
N LYS A 163 -12.75 -35.20 7.95
CA LYS A 163 -11.61 -36.10 7.62
C LYS A 163 -11.99 -37.37 6.90
N ASP A 164 -13.21 -37.87 7.15
CA ASP A 164 -13.72 -39.10 6.56
C ASP A 164 -14.50 -38.88 5.26
N VAL A 165 -14.64 -37.64 4.82
CA VAL A 165 -15.30 -37.29 3.55
C VAL A 165 -14.39 -37.70 2.39
N GLU A 166 -14.95 -38.41 1.43
CA GLU A 166 -14.21 -38.84 0.23
C GLU A 166 -13.61 -37.62 -0.49
N GLY A 167 -12.30 -37.69 -0.77
CA GLY A 167 -11.56 -36.59 -1.39
C GLY A 167 -10.97 -35.59 -0.38
N TYR A 168 -11.04 -35.86 0.90
CA TYR A 168 -10.35 -35.03 1.92
C TYR A 168 -8.85 -34.92 1.64
N THR A 169 -8.30 -33.74 1.81
CA THR A 169 -6.86 -33.48 1.88
C THR A 169 -6.58 -32.32 2.84
N ASP A 170 -5.39 -32.28 3.45
CA ASP A 170 -5.01 -31.16 4.33
C ASP A 170 -4.98 -29.80 3.58
N SER A 171 -4.74 -29.81 2.27
CA SER A 171 -4.80 -28.60 1.44
C SER A 171 -6.23 -28.09 1.31
N ARG A 172 -7.22 -28.98 1.15
CA ARG A 172 -8.63 -28.64 1.09
C ARG A 172 -9.15 -28.14 2.44
N LEU A 173 -8.73 -28.80 3.54
CA LEU A 173 -9.03 -28.34 4.89
C LEU A 173 -8.57 -26.89 5.11
N LYS A 174 -7.33 -26.57 4.71
CA LYS A 174 -6.81 -25.19 4.82
C LYS A 174 -7.68 -24.17 4.09
N GLY A 175 -8.13 -24.48 2.87
CA GLY A 175 -9.04 -23.60 2.14
C GLY A 175 -10.36 -23.41 2.88
N ILE A 176 -10.98 -24.48 3.35
CA ILE A 176 -12.25 -24.47 4.06
C ILE A 176 -12.18 -23.61 5.34
N VAL A 177 -11.18 -23.85 6.19
CA VAL A 177 -11.04 -23.11 7.45
C VAL A 177 -10.70 -21.63 7.24
N MET A 178 -10.00 -21.31 6.14
CA MET A 178 -9.74 -19.90 5.79
C MET A 178 -11.02 -19.17 5.42
N GLU A 179 -11.92 -19.77 4.65
CA GLU A 179 -13.22 -19.19 4.28
C GLU A 179 -14.18 -19.08 5.48
N MET A 180 -14.14 -20.04 6.40
CA MET A 180 -14.99 -20.05 7.59
C MET A 180 -14.45 -19.24 8.77
N SER A 181 -13.33 -18.55 8.62
CA SER A 181 -12.70 -17.78 9.69
C SER A 181 -12.54 -16.31 9.31
N VAL A 182 -12.58 -15.46 10.31
CA VAL A 182 -12.39 -14.01 10.15
C VAL A 182 -11.17 -13.53 10.93
N ILE A 183 -10.53 -12.47 10.46
CA ILE A 183 -9.45 -11.79 11.20
C ILE A 183 -10.06 -11.18 12.46
N ASP A 184 -9.47 -11.47 13.61
CA ASP A 184 -9.86 -10.93 14.89
C ASP A 184 -8.63 -10.72 15.77
N LYS A 185 -8.34 -9.47 16.10
CA LYS A 185 -7.17 -9.07 16.89
C LYS A 185 -7.21 -9.54 18.35
N THR A 186 -8.36 -10.01 18.82
CA THR A 186 -8.52 -10.60 20.16
C THR A 186 -8.27 -12.12 20.16
N ALA A 187 -8.18 -12.74 18.97
CA ALA A 187 -7.90 -14.15 18.83
C ALA A 187 -6.44 -14.49 19.19
N VAL A 188 -6.19 -15.77 19.44
CA VAL A 188 -4.84 -16.26 19.75
C VAL A 188 -3.91 -16.06 18.55
N VAL A 189 -2.72 -15.53 18.82
CA VAL A 189 -1.66 -15.35 17.81
C VAL A 189 -1.24 -16.71 17.25
N GLN A 190 -1.29 -16.85 15.95
CA GLN A 190 -0.89 -18.08 15.28
C GLN A 190 0.63 -18.26 15.27
N LYS A 191 1.08 -19.49 15.49
CA LYS A 191 2.50 -19.87 15.48
C LYS A 191 2.74 -21.04 14.55
N ASP A 192 3.91 -21.06 13.95
CA ASP A 192 4.37 -22.20 13.16
C ASP A 192 4.78 -23.39 14.05
N ARG A 193 5.17 -24.51 13.42
CA ARG A 193 5.62 -25.73 14.15
C ARG A 193 6.90 -25.50 14.97
N LYS A 194 7.65 -24.44 14.70
CA LYS A 194 8.87 -24.05 15.43
C LYS A 194 8.61 -23.05 16.52
N GLY A 195 7.36 -22.59 16.70
CA GLY A 195 6.97 -21.59 17.67
C GLY A 195 7.12 -20.14 17.19
N ASN A 196 7.53 -19.90 15.95
CA ASN A 196 7.62 -18.55 15.40
C ASN A 196 6.22 -18.01 15.12
N ILE A 197 6.01 -16.72 15.35
CA ILE A 197 4.76 -16.04 15.05
C ILE A 197 4.54 -16.03 13.53
N ILE A 198 3.35 -16.43 13.11
CA ILE A 198 2.90 -16.29 11.71
C ILE A 198 2.38 -14.87 11.55
N VAL A 199 2.92 -14.15 10.58
CA VAL A 199 2.50 -12.79 10.28
C VAL A 199 1.36 -12.76 9.28
N ASP A 200 0.52 -11.73 9.34
CA ASP A 200 -0.51 -11.47 8.36
C ASP A 200 0.10 -10.71 7.17
N PRO A 201 0.24 -11.32 5.99
CA PRO A 201 0.84 -10.68 4.83
C PRO A 201 0.03 -9.49 4.30
N THR A 202 -1.25 -9.38 4.66
CA THR A 202 -2.10 -8.25 4.24
C THR A 202 -1.82 -6.97 5.01
N THR A 203 -1.16 -7.09 6.18
CA THR A 203 -0.76 -5.95 7.02
C THR A 203 0.65 -5.46 6.72
N LYS A 204 1.27 -5.96 5.65
CA LYS A 204 2.63 -5.56 5.28
C LYS A 204 2.71 -4.06 5.07
N ASP A 205 3.60 -3.44 5.81
CA ASP A 205 4.03 -2.06 5.63
C ASP A 205 5.56 -2.00 5.55
N THR A 206 6.10 -0.86 5.14
CA THR A 206 7.53 -0.68 4.95
C THR A 206 8.01 0.57 5.66
N GLU A 207 8.97 0.41 6.57
CA GLU A 207 9.64 1.50 7.26
C GLU A 207 10.99 1.80 6.64
N ILE A 208 11.26 3.08 6.47
CA ILE A 208 12.52 3.60 5.93
C ILE A 208 13.34 4.15 7.08
N ILE A 209 14.37 3.41 7.48
CA ILE A 209 15.23 3.75 8.61
C ILE A 209 16.59 4.19 8.08
N ARG A 210 17.06 5.36 8.49
CA ARG A 210 18.37 5.89 8.08
C ARG A 210 19.50 4.98 8.50
N LEU A 211 20.57 4.97 7.72
CA LEU A 211 21.71 4.07 7.93
C LEU A 211 22.38 4.26 9.31
N ASN A 212 22.41 5.49 9.80
CA ASN A 212 22.99 5.87 11.08
C ASN A 212 22.02 5.79 12.27
N GLN A 213 20.77 5.34 12.04
CA GLN A 213 19.75 5.25 13.07
C GLN A 213 19.67 3.83 13.62
N ASP A 214 19.57 3.71 14.96
CA ASP A 214 19.34 2.42 15.59
C ASP A 214 17.93 1.91 15.29
N VAL A 215 17.84 0.71 14.75
CA VAL A 215 16.60 0.11 14.29
C VAL A 215 15.66 -0.19 15.44
N GLN A 216 16.19 -0.74 16.54
CA GLN A 216 15.37 -1.11 17.70
C GLN A 216 14.77 0.14 18.35
N ALA A 217 15.59 1.16 18.57
CA ALA A 217 15.15 2.43 19.13
C ALA A 217 14.10 3.10 18.23
N TYR A 218 14.26 3.03 16.88
CA TYR A 218 13.27 3.55 15.95
C TYR A 218 11.91 2.86 16.11
N PHE A 219 11.90 1.53 16.14
CA PHE A 219 10.64 0.79 16.28
C PHE A 219 9.97 1.04 17.63
N GLU A 220 10.73 1.18 18.70
CA GLU A 220 10.20 1.46 20.04
C GLU A 220 9.58 2.86 20.14
N THR A 221 10.12 3.85 19.43
CA THR A 221 9.64 5.23 19.51
C THR A 221 8.61 5.59 18.46
N GLU A 222 8.71 5.06 17.25
CA GLU A 222 7.90 5.49 16.11
C GLU A 222 6.80 4.49 15.72
N VAL A 223 7.03 3.18 15.92
CA VAL A 223 6.10 2.15 15.45
C VAL A 223 5.26 1.56 16.58
N LEU A 224 5.88 1.06 17.64
CA LEU A 224 5.17 0.38 18.72
C LEU A 224 4.14 1.22 19.47
N PRO A 225 4.25 2.55 19.61
CA PRO A 225 3.19 3.37 20.19
C PRO A 225 1.88 3.36 19.38
N HIS A 226 1.96 3.11 18.07
CA HIS A 226 0.82 3.06 17.16
C HIS A 226 0.37 1.64 16.83
N VAL A 227 1.31 0.70 16.77
CA VAL A 227 1.09 -0.72 16.46
C VAL A 227 1.83 -1.58 17.48
N PRO A 228 1.27 -1.78 18.69
CA PRO A 228 1.97 -2.44 19.81
C PRO A 228 2.37 -3.89 19.54
N ASP A 229 1.71 -4.55 18.59
CA ASP A 229 1.95 -5.94 18.20
C ASP A 229 2.79 -6.05 16.90
N ALA A 230 3.41 -4.96 16.45
CA ALA A 230 4.23 -4.94 15.24
C ALA A 230 5.41 -5.93 15.32
N ILE A 231 5.63 -6.62 14.22
CA ILE A 231 6.77 -7.52 14.02
C ILE A 231 7.53 -6.99 12.80
N TRP A 232 8.81 -6.73 12.97
CA TRP A 232 9.65 -6.24 11.88
C TRP A 232 10.75 -7.24 11.53
N ALA A 233 11.02 -7.32 10.26
CA ALA A 233 12.08 -8.15 9.71
C ALA A 233 12.60 -7.53 8.42
N TYR A 234 13.83 -7.91 8.03
CA TYR A 234 14.24 -7.68 6.65
C TYR A 234 13.27 -8.40 5.72
N GLU A 235 12.93 -7.75 4.61
CA GLU A 235 12.03 -8.37 3.63
C GLU A 235 12.63 -9.68 3.10
N PHE A 236 12.04 -10.78 3.53
CA PHE A 236 12.39 -12.12 3.09
C PHE A 236 11.49 -12.51 1.91
N ASP A 237 12.08 -12.69 0.75
CA ASP A 237 11.36 -13.24 -0.39
C ASP A 237 11.62 -14.76 -0.48
N PRO A 238 10.62 -15.61 -0.12
CA PRO A 238 10.79 -17.05 -0.13
C PRO A 238 11.05 -17.63 -1.52
N LYS A 239 10.88 -16.85 -2.57
CA LYS A 239 11.14 -17.26 -3.97
C LYS A 239 12.57 -16.99 -4.40
N LYS A 240 13.33 -16.23 -3.63
CA LYS A 240 14.74 -15.91 -3.94
C LYS A 240 15.69 -16.91 -3.29
N ALA A 241 16.81 -17.18 -3.94
CA ALA A 241 17.89 -17.99 -3.36
C ALA A 241 18.41 -17.36 -2.05
N VAL A 242 18.80 -18.18 -1.08
CA VAL A 242 19.31 -17.76 0.24
C VAL A 242 20.43 -16.72 0.12
N SER A 243 21.33 -16.86 -0.85
CA SER A 243 22.40 -15.91 -1.15
C SER A 243 21.93 -14.52 -1.60
N ALA A 244 20.68 -14.41 -2.07
CA ALA A 244 20.07 -13.15 -2.49
C ALA A 244 19.20 -12.52 -1.39
N GLN A 245 18.94 -13.23 -0.29
CA GLN A 245 18.03 -12.80 0.78
C GLN A 245 18.71 -11.98 1.87
N ASN A 246 19.99 -12.19 2.12
CA ASN A 246 20.76 -11.46 3.14
C ASN A 246 21.28 -10.11 2.66
N ARG A 247 20.79 -9.60 1.54
CA ARG A 247 21.13 -8.26 1.10
C ARG A 247 20.13 -7.29 1.70
N GLU A 248 20.62 -6.49 2.64
CA GLU A 248 19.92 -5.29 3.08
C GLU A 248 19.45 -4.51 1.86
N ARG A 249 18.18 -4.18 1.80
CA ARG A 249 17.69 -3.23 0.80
C ARG A 249 18.20 -1.85 1.20
N LEU A 250 19.33 -1.50 0.63
CA LEU A 250 19.89 -0.17 0.74
C LEU A 250 19.23 0.69 -0.34
N GLY A 251 18.56 1.74 0.07
CA GLY A 251 18.05 2.78 -0.79
C GLY A 251 18.78 4.09 -0.57
N ALA A 252 18.59 5.01 -1.50
CA ALA A 252 19.01 6.39 -1.35
C ALA A 252 17.85 7.29 -1.73
N GLU A 253 17.44 8.16 -0.82
CA GLU A 253 16.38 9.14 -1.04
C GLU A 253 16.83 10.51 -0.59
N PHE A 254 16.61 11.49 -1.44
CA PHE A 254 16.78 12.89 -1.11
C PHE A 254 15.40 13.53 -0.86
N PRO A 255 14.95 13.65 0.39
CA PRO A 255 13.68 14.27 0.73
C PRO A 255 13.76 15.79 0.58
N PHE A 256 13.67 16.27 -0.67
CA PHE A 256 13.89 17.65 -1.05
C PHE A 256 13.06 18.63 -0.22
N THR A 257 11.79 18.32 -0.02
CA THR A 257 10.88 19.13 0.80
C THR A 257 11.37 19.29 2.23
N ARG A 258 11.87 18.24 2.86
CA ARG A 258 12.36 18.28 4.25
C ARG A 258 13.50 19.28 4.44
N TYR A 259 14.36 19.43 3.44
CA TYR A 259 15.56 20.29 3.56
C TYR A 259 15.36 21.71 3.06
N PHE A 260 14.44 21.91 2.13
CA PHE A 260 14.27 23.19 1.43
C PHE A 260 12.86 23.77 1.51
N TYR A 261 11.93 23.07 2.15
CA TYR A 261 10.58 23.59 2.35
C TYR A 261 10.60 24.61 3.50
N GLU A 262 10.20 25.83 3.18
CA GLU A 262 9.91 26.86 4.16
C GLU A 262 8.38 27.00 4.24
N TYR A 263 7.82 26.69 5.40
CA TYR A 263 6.39 26.90 5.62
C TYR A 263 6.09 28.42 5.59
N LYS A 264 5.24 28.81 4.67
CA LYS A 264 4.63 30.14 4.66
C LYS A 264 3.22 30.00 5.17
N ALA A 265 2.93 30.61 6.32
CA ALA A 265 1.57 30.67 6.82
C ALA A 265 0.68 31.34 5.76
N PRO A 266 -0.48 30.77 5.44
CA PRO A 266 -1.43 31.45 4.56
C PRO A 266 -1.89 32.74 5.23
N GLU A 267 -2.17 33.76 4.42
CA GLU A 267 -2.78 35.00 4.91
C GLU A 267 -4.10 34.68 5.63
N SER A 268 -4.41 35.46 6.67
CA SER A 268 -5.66 35.25 7.40
C SER A 268 -6.87 35.50 6.49
N ALA A 269 -7.98 34.83 6.77
CA ALA A 269 -9.23 35.07 6.02
C ALA A 269 -9.68 36.53 6.09
N ASP A 270 -9.42 37.21 7.21
CA ASP A 270 -9.76 38.60 7.41
C ASP A 270 -8.88 39.52 6.55
N ASP A 271 -7.58 39.25 6.44
CA ASP A 271 -6.67 40.02 5.57
C ASP A 271 -7.05 39.85 4.09
N LEU A 272 -7.37 38.60 3.67
CA LEU A 272 -7.83 38.32 2.31
C LEU A 272 -9.16 39.04 2.00
N LEU A 273 -10.09 39.06 2.96
CA LEU A 273 -11.35 39.76 2.81
C LEU A 273 -11.13 41.29 2.70
N ALA A 274 -10.25 41.85 3.51
CA ALA A 274 -9.89 43.28 3.42
C ALA A 274 -9.30 43.64 2.05
N GLN A 275 -8.36 42.82 1.54
CA GLN A 275 -7.79 43.00 0.20
C GLN A 275 -8.87 42.90 -0.89
N PHE A 276 -9.79 41.94 -0.77
CA PHE A 276 -10.90 41.80 -1.72
C PHE A 276 -11.80 43.04 -1.76
N VAL A 277 -12.18 43.55 -0.61
CA VAL A 277 -13.00 44.80 -0.49
C VAL A 277 -12.28 45.99 -1.10
N ASP A 278 -10.96 46.11 -0.90
CA ASP A 278 -10.20 47.23 -1.48
C ASP A 278 -10.08 47.14 -3.00
N ILE A 279 -9.89 45.93 -3.54
CA ILE A 279 -9.89 45.67 -5.00
C ILE A 279 -11.27 45.98 -5.60
N GLU A 280 -12.35 45.62 -4.92
CA GLU A 280 -13.73 45.89 -5.37
C GLU A 280 -13.99 47.42 -5.42
N LYS A 281 -13.57 48.16 -4.40
CA LYS A 281 -13.69 49.63 -4.39
C LYS A 281 -12.88 50.27 -5.52
N GLU A 282 -11.66 49.81 -5.75
CA GLU A 282 -10.80 50.32 -6.83
C GLU A 282 -11.41 50.05 -8.21
N LEU A 283 -11.93 48.81 -8.39
CA LEU A 283 -12.61 48.42 -9.62
C LEU A 283 -13.88 49.27 -9.87
N SER A 284 -14.70 49.47 -8.85
CA SER A 284 -15.88 50.30 -8.91
C SER A 284 -15.56 51.75 -9.29
N ARG A 285 -14.48 52.32 -8.70
CA ARG A 285 -14.01 53.64 -9.07
C ARG A 285 -13.56 53.72 -10.52
N LYS A 286 -12.76 52.78 -10.99
CA LYS A 286 -12.30 52.72 -12.39
C LYS A 286 -13.45 52.59 -13.39
N ILE A 287 -14.48 51.81 -13.04
CA ILE A 287 -15.70 51.69 -13.86
C ILE A 287 -16.46 53.01 -13.90
N ALA A 288 -16.61 53.70 -12.74
CA ALA A 288 -17.26 55.00 -12.69
C ALA A 288 -16.52 56.04 -13.53
N ASP A 289 -15.19 56.07 -13.46
CA ASP A 289 -14.35 57.00 -14.24
C ASP A 289 -14.47 56.71 -15.75
N LEU A 290 -14.59 55.45 -16.18
CA LEU A 290 -14.81 55.07 -17.58
C LEU A 290 -16.19 55.46 -18.10
N ILE A 291 -17.22 55.33 -17.26
CA ILE A 291 -18.61 55.70 -17.65
C ILE A 291 -18.82 57.20 -17.55
N GLY A 292 -18.23 57.87 -16.54
CA GLY A 292 -18.36 59.31 -16.37
C GLY A 292 -17.51 60.18 -17.30
N GLY A 293 -16.45 59.61 -17.93
CA GLY A 293 -15.62 60.26 -18.93
C GLY A 293 -16.14 60.21 -20.37
N ALA A 294 -17.33 59.67 -20.58
CA ALA A 294 -17.99 59.54 -21.90
C ALA A 294 -19.10 60.61 -22.12
N GLN A 295 -19.02 61.77 -21.44
CA GLN A 295 -19.85 62.94 -21.73
C GLN A 295 -19.07 64.05 -22.39
#